data_76822e0cbcb78ccac3e6ccdcee3ac199
#
_entry.id   76822e0cbcb78ccac3e6ccdcee3ac199
#
_cell.length_a   1.000
_cell.length_b   1.000
_cell.length_c   1.000
_cell.angle_alpha   90.00
_cell.angle_beta   90.00
_cell.angle_gamma   90.00
#
_symmetry.space_group_name_H-M   'P 1'
#
loop_
_entity.id
_entity.type
_entity.pdbx_description
1 polymer ?
#
loop_
_entity_poly.entity_id
_entity_poly.type
_entity_poly.pdbx_seq_one_letter_code
_entity_poly.pdbx_strand_id
1 'polypeptide(L)'
;MDYKIEDLDISQRLDELELTLPDSLTFFPENFDTANAKSDFIFTDSMLDLSKIFLQDNSIVIPALGQDTELYRSRKSADIYLPAIFFGLSQITENQTILSVSLNVLSNYIYDLCKGTSGKKTAHVDLYIETKEKGKVKKLSYKGSINGLKDLDKVIKAMK
;
A
#
# COMPACT_ATOMS: atom_id res chain seq x y z
N MET A 1 -15.16 11.21 -0.28
CA MET A 1 -14.05 10.27 -0.01
C MET A 1 -14.61 8.91 0.27
N ASP A 2 -14.30 7.96 -0.58
CA ASP A 2 -14.81 6.60 -0.44
C ASP A 2 -13.71 5.67 0.08
N TYR A 3 -13.95 5.09 1.23
CA TYR A 3 -13.05 4.07 1.75
C TYR A 3 -13.83 2.99 2.48
N LYS A 4 -13.24 1.79 2.54
CA LYS A 4 -13.82 0.64 3.19
C LYS A 4 -12.75 0.02 4.09
N ILE A 5 -13.14 -0.34 5.31
CA ILE A 5 -12.23 -0.97 6.27
C ILE A 5 -12.72 -2.38 6.58
N GLU A 6 -11.83 -3.35 6.45
CA GLU A 6 -12.11 -4.76 6.74
C GLU A 6 -11.10 -5.29 7.76
N ASP A 7 -11.57 -6.07 8.72
CA ASP A 7 -10.69 -6.80 9.64
C ASP A 7 -10.32 -8.13 9.01
N LEU A 8 -9.03 -8.41 8.88
CA LEU A 8 -8.53 -9.63 8.26
C LEU A 8 -7.50 -10.30 9.15
N ASP A 9 -7.49 -11.64 9.12
CA ASP A 9 -6.40 -12.43 9.69
C ASP A 9 -5.55 -12.92 8.52
N ILE A 10 -4.35 -12.36 8.38
CA ILE A 10 -3.45 -12.72 7.28
C ILE A 10 -2.43 -13.80 7.67
N SER A 11 -2.40 -14.24 8.92
CA SER A 11 -1.41 -15.23 9.36
C SER A 11 -1.59 -16.57 8.64
N GLN A 12 -2.83 -17.04 8.48
CA GLN A 12 -3.09 -18.26 7.72
C GLN A 12 -2.66 -18.11 6.27
N ARG A 13 -2.98 -16.98 5.66
CA ARG A 13 -2.62 -16.71 4.27
C ARG A 13 -1.11 -16.68 4.08
N LEU A 14 -0.38 -16.07 5.00
CA LEU A 14 1.08 -16.06 4.98
C LEU A 14 1.66 -17.46 5.12
N ASP A 15 1.09 -18.27 6.01
CA ASP A 15 1.52 -19.66 6.18
C ASP A 15 1.32 -20.47 4.90
N GLU A 16 0.18 -20.32 4.24
CA GLU A 16 -0.10 -20.98 2.95
C GLU A 16 0.92 -20.61 1.88
N LEU A 17 1.40 -19.37 1.92
CA LEU A 17 2.38 -18.85 0.96
C LEU A 17 3.82 -19.06 1.41
N GLU A 18 4.04 -19.71 2.53
CA GLU A 18 5.37 -19.93 3.12
C GLU A 18 6.12 -18.63 3.41
N LEU A 19 5.37 -17.63 3.92
CA LEU A 19 5.91 -16.31 4.22
C LEU A 19 5.77 -15.99 5.70
N THR A 20 6.63 -15.11 6.19
CA THR A 20 6.55 -14.58 7.55
C THR A 20 5.89 -13.20 7.53
N LEU A 21 5.23 -12.86 8.64
CA LEU A 21 4.63 -11.54 8.79
C LEU A 21 5.71 -10.45 8.76
N PRO A 22 5.62 -9.46 7.86
CA PRO A 22 6.55 -8.35 7.89
C PRO A 22 6.40 -7.53 9.18
N ASP A 23 7.49 -6.95 9.65
CA ASP A 23 7.49 -6.10 10.84
C ASP A 23 7.60 -4.62 10.50
N SER A 24 7.71 -4.29 9.22
CA SER A 24 7.90 -2.92 8.75
C SER A 24 7.17 -2.69 7.44
N LEU A 25 7.31 -1.47 6.91
CA LEU A 25 6.71 -1.03 5.66
C LEU A 25 7.08 -1.98 4.52
N THR A 26 6.08 -2.53 3.83
CA THR A 26 6.27 -3.54 2.78
C THR A 26 5.24 -3.35 1.68
N PHE A 27 5.66 -3.50 0.42
CA PHE A 27 4.72 -3.56 -0.70
C PHE A 27 4.09 -4.94 -0.79
N PHE A 28 2.77 -5.00 -0.81
CA PHE A 28 2.03 -6.23 -1.00
C PHE A 28 1.62 -6.39 -2.47
N PRO A 29 1.51 -7.62 -2.97
CA PRO A 29 1.04 -7.84 -4.33
C PRO A 29 -0.46 -7.54 -4.46
N GLU A 30 -0.86 -7.16 -5.67
CA GLU A 30 -2.27 -6.93 -6.02
C GLU A 30 -3.14 -8.13 -5.72
N ASN A 31 -2.61 -9.32 -5.95
CA ASN A 31 -3.32 -10.59 -5.83
C ASN A 31 -2.96 -11.36 -4.54
N PHE A 32 -2.63 -10.64 -3.47
CA PHE A 32 -2.26 -11.28 -2.20
C PHE A 32 -3.32 -12.27 -1.73
N ASP A 33 -4.60 -11.94 -1.90
CA ASP A 33 -5.72 -12.76 -1.39
C ASP A 33 -5.98 -14.01 -2.24
N THR A 34 -5.51 -14.06 -3.47
CA THR A 34 -5.87 -15.11 -4.44
C THR A 34 -4.70 -15.91 -4.99
N ALA A 35 -3.46 -15.43 -4.85
CA ALA A 35 -2.29 -16.13 -5.38
C ALA A 35 -2.12 -17.50 -4.72
N ASN A 36 -1.79 -18.52 -5.52
CA ASN A 36 -1.58 -19.88 -5.00
C ASN A 36 -0.18 -20.07 -4.40
N ALA A 37 0.78 -19.25 -4.86
CA ALA A 37 2.15 -19.29 -4.37
C ALA A 37 2.76 -17.89 -4.52
N LYS A 38 3.85 -17.64 -3.78
CA LYS A 38 4.54 -16.35 -3.89
C LYS A 38 5.09 -16.09 -5.29
N SER A 39 5.38 -17.13 -6.05
CA SER A 39 5.81 -16.99 -7.44
C SER A 39 4.71 -16.44 -8.36
N ASP A 40 3.47 -16.49 -7.93
CA ASP A 40 2.32 -15.98 -8.70
C ASP A 40 1.99 -14.52 -8.34
N PHE A 41 2.71 -13.88 -7.44
CA PHE A 41 2.44 -12.50 -7.03
C PHE A 41 2.56 -11.54 -8.21
N ILE A 42 1.58 -10.66 -8.32
CA ILE A 42 1.55 -9.59 -9.32
C ILE A 42 1.53 -8.26 -8.59
N PHE A 43 2.47 -7.38 -8.93
CA PHE A 43 2.55 -6.04 -8.38
C PHE A 43 2.12 -5.02 -9.41
N THR A 44 1.63 -3.87 -8.96
CA THR A 44 1.39 -2.76 -9.89
C THR A 44 2.73 -2.22 -10.37
N ASP A 45 2.81 -1.80 -11.62
CA ASP A 45 4.05 -1.27 -12.19
C ASP A 45 4.47 0.05 -11.54
N SER A 46 3.52 0.80 -10.97
CA SER A 46 3.81 2.01 -10.20
C SER A 46 4.70 1.74 -8.98
N MET A 47 4.76 0.50 -8.50
CA MET A 47 5.63 0.13 -7.38
C MET A 47 7.09 0.44 -7.69
N LEU A 48 7.52 0.26 -8.94
CA LEU A 48 8.91 0.51 -9.34
C LEU A 48 9.27 1.99 -9.21
N ASP A 49 8.40 2.88 -9.67
CA ASP A 49 8.61 4.31 -9.55
C ASP A 49 8.58 4.77 -8.10
N LEU A 50 7.61 4.29 -7.34
CA LEU A 50 7.45 4.66 -5.93
C LEU A 50 8.61 4.18 -5.08
N SER A 51 9.12 2.97 -5.34
CA SER A 51 10.27 2.44 -4.63
C SER A 51 11.47 3.36 -4.77
N LYS A 52 11.70 3.88 -5.98
CA LYS A 52 12.79 4.83 -6.25
C LYS A 52 12.57 6.17 -5.53
N ILE A 53 11.35 6.68 -5.58
CA ILE A 53 11.01 7.97 -4.96
C ILE A 53 11.20 7.89 -3.43
N PHE A 54 10.72 6.82 -2.80
CA PHE A 54 10.90 6.63 -1.37
C PHE A 54 12.38 6.59 -0.98
N LEU A 55 13.19 5.90 -1.78
CA LEU A 55 14.62 5.79 -1.51
C LEU A 55 15.35 7.12 -1.73
N GLN A 56 15.12 7.77 -2.86
CA GLN A 56 15.86 8.97 -3.26
C GLN A 56 15.47 10.21 -2.46
N ASP A 57 14.17 10.39 -2.22
CA ASP A 57 13.66 11.61 -1.60
C ASP A 57 13.53 11.50 -0.08
N ASN A 58 13.39 10.31 0.46
CA ASN A 58 13.08 10.10 1.88
C ASN A 58 14.00 9.09 2.56
N SER A 59 14.94 8.51 1.84
CA SER A 59 15.86 7.49 2.36
C SER A 59 15.14 6.29 2.99
N ILE A 60 13.99 5.92 2.42
CA ILE A 60 13.18 4.80 2.88
C ILE A 60 13.26 3.67 1.85
N VAL A 61 13.67 2.49 2.31
CA VAL A 61 13.67 1.29 1.48
C VAL A 61 12.44 0.47 1.82
N ILE A 62 11.60 0.20 0.81
CA ILE A 62 10.39 -0.60 0.99
C ILE A 62 10.56 -1.90 0.21
N PRO A 63 10.70 -3.05 0.89
CA PRO A 63 10.78 -4.33 0.20
C PRO A 63 9.43 -4.76 -0.33
N ALA A 64 9.44 -5.63 -1.32
CA ALA A 64 8.24 -6.30 -1.81
C ALA A 64 8.07 -7.62 -1.05
N LEU A 65 6.83 -7.96 -0.71
CA LEU A 65 6.53 -9.23 -0.07
C LEU A 65 6.95 -10.39 -0.99
N GLY A 66 7.65 -11.38 -0.44
CA GLY A 66 8.12 -12.53 -1.20
C GLY A 66 9.41 -12.32 -1.98
N GLN A 67 9.82 -11.09 -2.22
CA GLN A 67 11.09 -10.61 -2.80
C GLN A 67 11.53 -11.20 -4.15
N ASP A 68 11.05 -12.38 -4.54
CA ASP A 68 11.54 -13.13 -5.70
C ASP A 68 10.70 -12.93 -6.96
N THR A 69 9.67 -12.09 -6.92
CA THR A 69 8.75 -11.96 -8.05
C THR A 69 9.05 -10.72 -8.87
N GLU A 70 8.97 -10.87 -10.19
CA GLU A 70 9.15 -9.78 -11.14
C GLU A 70 7.92 -9.59 -12.02
N LEU A 71 6.76 -10.09 -11.57
CA LEU A 71 5.52 -9.96 -12.31
C LEU A 71 4.85 -8.63 -11.99
N TYR A 72 4.73 -7.78 -13.00
CA TYR A 72 4.12 -6.48 -12.87
C TYR A 72 2.95 -6.35 -13.83
N ARG A 73 1.88 -5.69 -13.37
CA ARG A 73 0.72 -5.42 -14.21
C ARG A 73 0.63 -3.92 -14.47
N SER A 74 0.59 -3.55 -15.75
CA SER A 74 0.26 -2.21 -16.16
C SER A 74 -1.24 -2.13 -16.43
N ARG A 75 -1.94 -1.26 -15.70
CA ARG A 75 -3.37 -1.05 -15.90
C ARG A 75 -3.57 0.18 -16.77
N LYS A 76 -4.01 -0.04 -18.00
CA LYS A 76 -4.35 1.03 -18.93
C LYS A 76 -5.76 1.50 -18.64
N SER A 77 -5.89 2.44 -17.72
CA SER A 77 -7.17 2.95 -17.25
C SER A 77 -7.06 4.45 -17.02
N ALA A 78 -8.21 5.13 -17.01
CA ALA A 78 -8.28 6.52 -16.59
C ALA A 78 -7.97 6.66 -15.10
N ASP A 79 -8.20 5.60 -14.33
CA ASP A 79 -7.91 5.57 -12.90
C ASP A 79 -6.44 5.23 -12.64
N ILE A 80 -5.95 5.67 -11.48
CA ILE A 80 -4.56 5.42 -11.07
C ILE A 80 -4.57 4.36 -9.98
N TYR A 81 -3.84 3.26 -10.20
CA TYR A 81 -3.72 2.16 -9.26
C TYR A 81 -2.35 2.21 -8.59
N LEU A 82 -2.37 2.42 -7.28
CA LEU A 82 -1.16 2.43 -6.47
C LEU A 82 -0.88 1.03 -5.92
N PRO A 83 0.38 0.71 -5.59
CA PRO A 83 0.68 -0.57 -4.97
C PRO A 83 0.03 -0.68 -3.60
N ALA A 84 -0.35 -1.89 -3.20
CA ALA A 84 -0.79 -2.15 -1.84
C ALA A 84 0.40 -2.04 -0.89
N ILE A 85 0.19 -1.42 0.28
CA ILE A 85 1.26 -1.16 1.25
C ILE A 85 0.86 -1.69 2.61
N PHE A 86 1.76 -2.44 3.24
CA PHE A 86 1.61 -2.91 4.62
C PHE A 86 2.39 -1.99 5.56
N PHE A 87 1.73 -1.57 6.64
CA PHE A 87 2.35 -0.79 7.72
C PHE A 87 2.42 -1.67 8.97
N GLY A 88 3.63 -1.85 9.49
CA GLY A 88 3.83 -2.55 10.74
C GLY A 88 3.31 -1.74 11.93
N LEU A 89 3.01 -2.41 13.02
CA LEU A 89 2.42 -1.76 14.19
C LEU A 89 3.28 -0.63 14.74
N SER A 90 4.61 -0.80 14.76
CA SER A 90 5.52 0.22 15.27
C SER A 90 5.47 1.51 14.45
N GLN A 91 5.20 1.41 13.16
CA GLN A 91 5.11 2.56 12.27
C GLN A 91 3.84 3.37 12.47
N ILE A 92 2.83 2.76 13.07
CA ILE A 92 1.57 3.42 13.39
C ILE A 92 1.59 3.98 14.82
N THR A 93 2.24 3.30 15.76
CA THR A 93 2.22 3.67 17.18
C THR A 93 3.46 4.45 17.62
N GLU A 94 4.64 4.09 17.15
CA GLU A 94 5.92 4.65 17.62
C GLU A 94 6.50 5.66 16.64
N ASN A 95 6.36 5.42 15.34
CA ASN A 95 6.91 6.30 14.31
C ASN A 95 5.83 6.75 13.34
N GLN A 96 4.93 7.58 13.83
CA GLN A 96 3.77 8.07 13.05
C GLN A 96 4.18 8.93 11.86
N THR A 97 5.39 9.45 11.84
CA THR A 97 5.91 10.24 10.72
C THR A 97 5.97 9.40 9.43
N ILE A 98 6.28 8.12 9.54
CA ILE A 98 6.35 7.21 8.39
C ILE A 98 5.00 7.18 7.65
N LEU A 99 3.90 7.11 8.38
CA LEU A 99 2.58 7.08 7.76
C LEU A 99 2.31 8.38 6.99
N SER A 100 2.54 9.53 7.62
CA SER A 100 2.31 10.83 6.97
C SER A 100 3.21 11.03 5.75
N VAL A 101 4.49 10.68 5.86
CA VAL A 101 5.43 10.75 4.74
C VAL A 101 4.96 9.87 3.59
N SER A 102 4.55 8.63 3.89
CA SER A 102 4.11 7.68 2.87
C SER A 102 2.88 8.20 2.12
N LEU A 103 1.89 8.71 2.82
CA LEU A 103 0.68 9.26 2.19
C LEU A 103 1.01 10.50 1.36
N ASN A 104 1.93 11.34 1.81
CA ASN A 104 2.38 12.50 1.04
C ASN A 104 3.10 12.09 -0.24
N VAL A 105 3.97 11.09 -0.17
CA VAL A 105 4.67 10.56 -1.35
C VAL A 105 3.68 10.03 -2.38
N LEU A 106 2.70 9.25 -1.94
CA LEU A 106 1.67 8.71 -2.82
C LEU A 106 0.86 9.82 -3.47
N SER A 107 0.46 10.83 -2.69
CA SER A 107 -0.32 11.96 -3.20
C SER A 107 0.45 12.77 -4.22
N ASN A 108 1.73 13.05 -3.96
CA ASN A 108 2.57 13.80 -4.88
C ASN A 108 2.82 13.03 -6.17
N TYR A 109 3.00 11.72 -6.08
CA TYR A 109 3.17 10.86 -7.25
C TYR A 109 1.95 10.94 -8.16
N ILE A 110 0.74 10.82 -7.58
CA ILE A 110 -0.50 10.92 -8.34
C ILE A 110 -0.65 12.30 -8.96
N TYR A 111 -0.34 13.35 -8.20
CA TYR A 111 -0.42 14.73 -8.69
C TYR A 111 0.46 14.90 -9.92
N ASP A 112 1.69 14.40 -9.89
CA ASP A 112 2.61 14.50 -11.01
C ASP A 112 2.12 13.71 -12.22
N LEU A 113 1.51 12.54 -12.01
CA LEU A 113 0.93 11.76 -13.12
C LEU A 113 -0.25 12.48 -13.77
N CYS A 114 -1.02 13.23 -13.00
CA CYS A 114 -2.20 13.95 -13.50
C CYS A 114 -1.89 15.33 -14.04
N LYS A 115 -0.66 15.80 -13.87
CA LYS A 115 -0.26 17.13 -14.29
C LYS A 115 -0.37 17.27 -15.80
N GLY A 116 -1.09 18.30 -16.24
CA GLY A 116 -1.31 18.55 -17.65
C GLY A 116 -2.41 17.71 -18.29
N THR A 117 -3.09 16.86 -17.55
CA THR A 117 -4.25 16.12 -18.06
C THR A 117 -5.53 16.85 -17.71
N SER A 118 -6.56 16.70 -18.56
CA SER A 118 -7.89 17.23 -18.31
C SER A 118 -8.72 16.18 -17.55
N GLY A 119 -9.61 16.65 -16.68
CA GLY A 119 -10.51 15.80 -15.94
C GLY A 119 -9.95 15.31 -14.61
N LYS A 120 -10.85 14.85 -13.76
CA LYS A 120 -10.49 14.31 -12.45
C LYS A 120 -10.11 12.84 -12.56
N LYS A 121 -8.97 12.48 -11.95
CA LYS A 121 -8.52 11.10 -11.87
C LYS A 121 -8.93 10.51 -10.52
N THR A 122 -9.28 9.24 -10.51
CA THR A 122 -9.58 8.48 -9.31
C THR A 122 -8.39 7.61 -8.96
N ALA A 123 -7.94 7.71 -7.71
CA ALA A 123 -6.85 6.90 -7.20
C ALA A 123 -7.39 5.70 -6.41
N HIS A 124 -6.76 4.55 -6.58
CA HIS A 124 -7.07 3.33 -5.84
C HIS A 124 -5.83 2.90 -5.07
N VAL A 125 -5.99 2.65 -3.77
CA VAL A 125 -4.91 2.11 -2.95
C VAL A 125 -5.49 1.23 -1.85
N ASP A 126 -4.80 0.12 -1.57
CA ASP A 126 -5.09 -0.74 -0.44
C ASP A 126 -3.99 -0.61 0.59
N LEU A 127 -4.35 -0.33 1.83
CA LEU A 127 -3.42 -0.22 2.94
C LEU A 127 -3.74 -1.32 3.95
N TYR A 128 -2.72 -2.10 4.32
CA TYR A 128 -2.83 -3.12 5.36
C TYR A 128 -2.18 -2.58 6.62
N ILE A 129 -2.96 -2.44 7.68
CA ILE A 129 -2.50 -1.83 8.94
C ILE A 129 -2.45 -2.90 10.01
N GLU A 130 -1.26 -3.21 10.51
CA GLU A 130 -1.10 -4.20 11.57
C GLU A 130 -1.76 -3.71 12.86
N THR A 131 -2.48 -4.62 13.54
CA THR A 131 -3.11 -4.34 14.83
C THR A 131 -2.27 -4.93 15.96
N LYS A 132 -2.70 -4.69 17.19
CA LYS A 132 -2.04 -5.24 18.39
C LYS A 132 -2.08 -6.78 18.44
N GLU A 133 -3.03 -7.40 17.75
CA GLU A 133 -3.08 -8.87 17.63
C GLU A 133 -2.24 -9.27 16.42
N LYS A 134 -1.15 -10.01 16.68
CA LYS A 134 -0.21 -10.44 15.64
C LYS A 134 -0.92 -11.22 14.55
N GLY A 135 -0.68 -10.85 13.30
CA GLY A 135 -1.31 -11.48 12.14
C GLY A 135 -2.67 -10.92 11.78
N LYS A 136 -3.25 -10.11 12.63
CA LYS A 136 -4.53 -9.43 12.34
C LYS A 136 -4.28 -8.02 11.87
N VAL A 137 -4.88 -7.67 10.74
CA VAL A 137 -4.72 -6.37 10.11
C VAL A 137 -6.08 -5.76 9.81
N LYS A 138 -6.08 -4.44 9.69
CA LYS A 138 -7.21 -3.72 9.09
C LYS A 138 -6.81 -3.36 7.68
N LYS A 139 -7.59 -3.83 6.71
CA LYS A 139 -7.38 -3.49 5.31
C LYS A 139 -8.25 -2.29 4.98
N LEU A 140 -7.63 -1.18 4.67
CA LEU A 140 -8.31 0.03 4.22
C LEU A 140 -8.19 0.12 2.71
N SER A 141 -9.32 0.02 2.01
CA SER A 141 -9.38 0.16 0.56
C SER A 141 -9.92 1.55 0.24
N TYR A 142 -9.11 2.36 -0.40
CA TYR A 142 -9.45 3.74 -0.74
C TYR A 142 -9.67 3.88 -2.25
N LYS A 143 -10.72 4.61 -2.60
CA LYS A 143 -11.00 5.02 -3.97
C LYS A 143 -11.49 6.46 -3.94
N GLY A 144 -10.74 7.37 -4.54
CA GLY A 144 -11.15 8.78 -4.50
C GLY A 144 -10.10 9.72 -5.04
N SER A 145 -10.24 10.98 -4.66
CA SER A 145 -9.36 12.06 -5.12
C SER A 145 -8.02 12.06 -4.40
N ILE A 146 -7.06 12.81 -4.95
CA ILE A 146 -5.74 13.01 -4.34
C ILE A 146 -5.88 13.66 -2.97
N ASN A 147 -6.76 14.64 -2.84
CA ASN A 147 -6.94 15.36 -1.58
C ASN A 147 -7.47 14.45 -0.47
N GLY A 148 -8.39 13.56 -0.79
CA GLY A 148 -8.88 12.58 0.16
C GLY A 148 -7.82 11.60 0.62
N LEU A 149 -6.87 11.26 -0.25
CA LEU A 149 -5.78 10.37 0.10
C LEU A 149 -4.92 10.96 1.23
N LYS A 150 -4.66 12.27 1.19
CA LYS A 150 -3.89 12.95 2.25
C LYS A 150 -4.57 12.89 3.62
N ASP A 151 -5.89 12.80 3.64
CA ASP A 151 -6.66 12.78 4.87
C ASP A 151 -6.74 11.39 5.50
N LEU A 152 -6.24 10.36 4.82
CA LEU A 152 -6.28 8.99 5.34
C LEU A 152 -5.47 8.81 6.62
N ASP A 153 -4.46 9.63 6.86
CA ASP A 153 -3.67 9.54 8.09
C ASP A 153 -4.54 9.74 9.34
N LYS A 154 -5.51 10.62 9.26
CA LYS A 154 -6.47 10.86 10.35
C LYS A 154 -7.36 9.66 10.57
N VAL A 155 -7.83 9.04 9.49
CA VAL A 155 -8.66 7.83 9.54
C VAL A 155 -7.88 6.69 10.19
N ILE A 156 -6.65 6.47 9.77
CA ILE A 156 -5.80 5.39 10.28
C ILE A 156 -5.48 5.60 11.77
N LYS A 157 -5.15 6.82 12.16
CA LYS A 157 -4.88 7.14 13.56
C LYS A 157 -6.09 6.90 14.45
N ALA A 158 -7.29 7.15 13.94
CA ALA A 158 -8.54 6.91 14.66
C ALA A 158 -8.90 5.44 14.79
N MET A 159 -8.27 4.56 14.01
CA MET A 159 -8.53 3.12 14.02
C MET A 159 -7.78 2.37 15.13
N LYS A 160 -6.90 3.01 15.84
CA LYS A 160 -6.08 2.37 16.89
C LYS A 160 -6.91 1.97 18.11
#